data_e120dac264cf7ced047fbf58eb27ca94
#
_entry.id   e120dac264cf7ced047fbf58eb27ca94
#
_cell.length_a   1.000
_cell.length_b   1.000
_cell.length_c   1.000
_cell.angle_alpha   90.00
_cell.angle_beta   90.00
_cell.angle_gamma   90.00
#
_symmetry.space_group_name_H-M   'P 1'
#
loop_
_entity.id
_entity.type
_entity.pdbx_description
1 polymer ?
#
loop_
_entity_poly.entity_id
_entity_poly.type
_entity_poly.pdbx_seq_one_letter_code
_entity_poly.pdbx_strand_id
1 'polypeptide(L)'
;MAEEKIIELREQDMIDIIWGATLMGAGGGGSISSGIKLMESYKERHPGEELLVKMIDASDMKVGEYASATAGMGAPAAIVGVDFSEYAANAANFLKEIAERDGK
;
A
#
# COMPACT_ATOMS: atom_id res chain seq x y z
N MET A 1 27.64 7.70 8.15
CA MET A 1 26.17 7.93 8.04
C MET A 1 25.60 7.06 6.94
N ALA A 2 24.60 6.28 7.27
CA ALA A 2 23.91 5.53 6.24
C ALA A 2 23.14 6.49 5.34
N GLU A 3 23.38 6.40 4.05
CA GLU A 3 22.57 7.13 3.08
C GLU A 3 21.19 6.49 2.99
N GLU A 4 20.16 7.32 2.90
CA GLU A 4 18.80 6.85 2.67
C GLU A 4 18.73 6.13 1.32
N LYS A 5 18.37 4.86 1.35
CA LYS A 5 18.21 4.06 0.14
C LYS A 5 16.74 3.98 -0.22
N ILE A 6 16.38 4.60 -1.32
CA ILE A 6 15.04 4.51 -1.86
C ILE A 6 15.07 3.47 -2.98
N ILE A 7 14.24 2.43 -2.82
CA ILE A 7 14.05 1.42 -3.85
C ILE A 7 12.79 1.78 -4.63
N GLU A 8 12.92 1.88 -5.94
CA GLU A 8 11.79 2.13 -6.82
C GLU A 8 11.18 0.80 -7.25
N LEU A 9 9.92 0.58 -6.88
CA LEU A 9 9.17 -0.62 -7.24
C LEU A 9 8.35 -0.33 -8.49
N ARG A 10 8.59 -1.10 -9.53
CA ARG A 10 7.85 -1.02 -10.79
C ARG A 10 6.79 -2.12 -10.85
N GLU A 11 6.06 -2.18 -11.94
CA GLU A 11 4.94 -3.12 -12.09
C GLU A 11 5.31 -4.56 -11.77
N GLN A 12 6.43 -5.06 -12.32
CA GLN A 12 6.85 -6.44 -12.07
C GLN A 12 7.21 -6.67 -10.61
N ASP A 13 7.87 -5.70 -9.99
CA ASP A 13 8.20 -5.79 -8.56
C ASP A 13 6.95 -5.88 -7.70
N MET A 14 5.93 -5.11 -8.05
CA MET A 14 4.64 -5.13 -7.33
C MET A 14 3.94 -6.47 -7.50
N ILE A 15 3.98 -7.06 -8.70
CA ILE A 15 3.42 -8.38 -8.96
C ILE A 15 4.14 -9.43 -8.09
N ASP A 16 5.46 -9.38 -8.05
CA ASP A 16 6.25 -10.30 -7.23
C ASP A 16 5.91 -10.18 -5.74
N ILE A 17 5.73 -8.96 -5.25
CA ILE A 17 5.33 -8.69 -3.87
C ILE A 17 3.93 -9.24 -3.59
N ILE A 18 2.99 -9.06 -4.51
CA ILE A 18 1.62 -9.59 -4.37
C ILE A 18 1.65 -11.11 -4.20
N TRP A 19 2.42 -11.82 -5.03
CA TRP A 19 2.57 -13.26 -4.92
C TRP A 19 3.20 -13.69 -3.60
N GLY A 20 4.30 -13.04 -3.22
CA GLY A 20 4.99 -13.33 -1.97
C GLY A 20 4.14 -13.05 -0.75
N ALA A 21 3.45 -11.93 -0.72
CA ALA A 21 2.57 -11.56 0.38
C ALA A 21 1.38 -12.51 0.51
N THR A 22 0.84 -12.97 -0.61
CA THR A 22 -0.26 -13.96 -0.60
C THR A 22 0.19 -15.27 0.00
N LEU A 23 1.38 -15.73 -0.35
CA LEU A 23 1.95 -16.96 0.20
C LEU A 23 2.18 -16.82 1.71
N MET A 24 2.77 -15.73 2.15
CA MET A 24 3.08 -15.49 3.56
C MET A 24 1.84 -15.22 4.40
N GLY A 25 0.80 -14.67 3.79
CA GLY A 25 -0.44 -14.34 4.47
C GLY A 25 -1.29 -15.56 4.86
N ALA A 26 -1.06 -16.71 4.22
CA ALA A 26 -1.77 -17.95 4.51
C ALA A 26 -3.30 -17.78 4.56
N GLY A 27 -3.85 -17.03 3.62
CA GLY A 27 -5.29 -16.74 3.54
C GLY A 27 -5.69 -15.37 4.10
N GLY A 28 -4.80 -14.68 4.81
CA GLY A 28 -5.00 -13.29 5.22
C GLY A 28 -4.35 -12.31 4.24
N GLY A 29 -4.71 -11.05 4.34
CA GLY A 29 -4.10 -9.99 3.55
C GLY A 29 -4.67 -9.77 2.15
N GLY A 30 -5.73 -10.48 1.78
CA GLY A 30 -6.36 -10.35 0.48
C GLY A 30 -5.89 -11.39 -0.52
N SER A 31 -6.40 -11.32 -1.73
CA SER A 31 -6.11 -12.29 -2.80
C SER A 31 -5.20 -11.69 -3.86
N ILE A 32 -4.54 -12.56 -4.62
CA ILE A 32 -3.73 -12.14 -5.78
C ILE A 32 -4.57 -11.35 -6.76
N SER A 33 -5.80 -11.83 -7.05
CA SER A 33 -6.69 -11.15 -8.00
C SER A 33 -7.06 -9.75 -7.54
N SER A 34 -7.25 -9.53 -6.25
CA SER A 34 -7.54 -8.20 -5.71
C SER A 34 -6.35 -7.26 -5.89
N GLY A 35 -5.14 -7.73 -5.65
CA GLY A 35 -3.94 -6.95 -5.86
C GLY A 35 -3.74 -6.56 -7.32
N ILE A 36 -3.92 -7.51 -8.23
CA ILE A 36 -3.80 -7.26 -9.66
C ILE A 36 -4.85 -6.24 -10.13
N LYS A 37 -6.10 -6.40 -9.68
CA LYS A 37 -7.17 -5.44 -9.99
C LYS A 37 -6.85 -4.03 -9.52
N LEU A 38 -6.26 -3.91 -8.35
CA LEU A 38 -5.85 -2.61 -7.82
C LEU A 38 -4.83 -1.94 -8.75
N MET A 39 -3.84 -2.70 -9.20
CA MET A 39 -2.84 -2.20 -10.15
C MET A 39 -3.48 -1.78 -11.48
N GLU A 40 -4.38 -2.60 -12.00
CA GLU A 40 -5.11 -2.28 -13.24
C GLU A 40 -5.95 -1.02 -13.09
N SER A 41 -6.64 -0.86 -11.96
CA SER A 41 -7.40 0.36 -11.67
C SER A 41 -6.51 1.60 -11.64
N TYR A 42 -5.32 1.49 -11.06
CA TYR A 42 -4.37 2.59 -11.07
C TYR A 42 -3.96 2.96 -12.49
N LYS A 43 -3.67 1.97 -13.33
CA LYS A 43 -3.26 2.19 -14.72
C LYS A 43 -4.39 2.85 -15.53
N GLU A 44 -5.64 2.47 -15.28
CA GLU A 44 -6.81 3.09 -15.91
C GLU A 44 -6.99 4.55 -15.52
N ARG A 45 -6.75 4.87 -14.26
CA ARG A 45 -6.89 6.24 -13.73
C ARG A 45 -5.73 7.15 -14.14
N HIS A 46 -4.60 6.57 -14.47
CA HIS A 46 -3.37 7.30 -14.81
C HIS A 46 -2.82 6.83 -16.16
N PRO A 47 -3.58 7.00 -17.26
CA PRO A 47 -3.13 6.53 -18.56
C PRO A 47 -1.85 7.24 -18.99
N GLY A 48 -0.89 6.47 -19.47
CA GLY A 48 0.40 6.98 -19.90
C GLY A 48 1.42 7.19 -18.77
N GLU A 49 1.02 7.02 -17.53
CA GLU A 49 1.93 7.09 -16.38
C GLU A 49 2.46 5.71 -16.01
N GLU A 50 3.72 5.63 -15.64
CA GLU A 50 4.32 4.41 -15.16
C GLU A 50 3.92 4.17 -13.71
N LEU A 51 3.56 2.93 -13.37
CA LEU A 51 3.34 2.55 -11.98
C LEU A 51 4.68 2.48 -11.26
N LEU A 52 4.87 3.38 -10.31
CA LEU A 52 6.10 3.49 -9.55
C LEU A 52 5.78 3.73 -8.09
N VAL A 53 6.28 2.85 -7.21
CA VAL A 53 6.13 2.97 -5.77
C VAL A 53 7.53 3.05 -5.15
N LYS A 54 7.73 3.99 -4.26
CA LYS A 54 9.00 4.13 -3.55
C LYS A 54 8.94 3.37 -2.23
N MET A 55 9.97 2.59 -1.97
CA MET A 55 10.11 1.81 -0.74
C MET A 55 11.41 2.19 -0.05
N ILE A 56 11.34 2.40 1.26
CA ILE A 56 12.52 2.66 2.08
C ILE A 56 12.60 1.63 3.20
N ASP A 57 13.81 1.43 3.73
CA ASP A 57 13.97 0.63 4.93
C ASP A 57 13.45 1.42 6.13
N ALA A 58 12.79 0.75 7.07
CA ALA A 58 12.25 1.40 8.26
C ALA A 58 13.35 2.10 9.08
N SER A 59 14.57 1.57 9.06
CA SER A 59 15.71 2.18 9.75
C SER A 59 16.15 3.51 9.14
N ASP A 60 15.76 3.79 7.90
CA ASP A 60 16.06 5.06 7.22
C ASP A 60 15.05 6.16 7.53
N MET A 61 13.99 5.86 8.28
CA MET A 61 13.04 6.87 8.71
C MET A 61 13.68 7.81 9.72
N LYS A 62 13.40 9.08 9.57
CA LYS A 62 13.93 10.13 10.45
C LYS A 62 13.08 10.25 11.70
N VAL A 63 13.70 10.70 12.78
CA VAL A 63 12.98 11.00 14.02
C VAL A 63 11.90 12.06 13.74
N GLY A 64 10.67 11.77 14.17
CA GLY A 64 9.53 12.65 13.95
C GLY A 64 8.71 12.33 12.72
N GLU A 65 9.17 11.43 11.86
CA GLU A 65 8.35 10.94 10.76
C GLU A 65 7.34 9.90 11.25
N TYR A 66 6.21 9.84 10.61
CA TYR A 66 5.12 8.92 10.95
C TYR A 66 4.90 7.90 9.86
N ALA A 67 4.54 6.71 10.26
CA ALA A 67 4.09 5.66 9.36
C ALA A 67 2.76 5.09 9.86
N SER A 68 1.97 4.58 8.97
CA SER A 68 0.71 3.92 9.34
C SER A 68 0.57 2.62 8.58
N ALA A 69 -0.10 1.67 9.20
CA ALA A 69 -0.52 0.45 8.53
C ALA A 69 -1.93 0.67 7.96
N THR A 70 -2.11 0.34 6.71
CA THR A 70 -3.40 0.44 6.05
C THR A 70 -3.93 -0.96 5.81
N ALA A 71 -5.07 -1.27 6.42
CA ALA A 71 -5.62 -2.62 6.39
C ALA A 71 -7.14 -2.60 6.54
N GLY A 72 -7.77 -3.68 6.14
CA GLY A 72 -9.18 -3.92 6.39
C GLY A 72 -9.37 -5.01 7.42
N MET A 73 -10.40 -4.90 8.22
CA MET A 73 -10.79 -5.92 9.20
C MET A 73 -12.20 -6.40 8.89
N GLY A 74 -12.41 -7.70 8.99
CA GLY A 74 -13.72 -8.28 8.76
C GLY A 74 -13.63 -9.77 8.51
N ALA A 75 -14.78 -10.45 8.61
CA ALA A 75 -14.85 -11.86 8.26
C ALA A 75 -14.63 -12.02 6.75
N PRO A 76 -13.89 -13.04 6.29
CA PRO A 76 -13.64 -13.23 4.87
C PRO A 76 -14.92 -13.27 4.01
N ALA A 77 -15.96 -13.89 4.50
CA ALA A 77 -17.24 -13.96 3.78
C ALA A 77 -17.94 -12.60 3.66
N ALA A 78 -17.72 -11.70 4.63
CA ALA A 78 -18.34 -10.38 4.63
C ALA A 78 -17.66 -9.40 3.68
N ILE A 79 -16.41 -9.67 3.32
CA ILE A 79 -15.63 -8.76 2.46
C ILE A 79 -15.59 -9.20 0.99
N VAL A 80 -16.23 -10.31 0.66
CA VAL A 80 -16.29 -10.78 -0.73
C VAL A 80 -17.02 -9.74 -1.58
N GLY A 81 -16.37 -9.32 -2.68
CA GLY A 81 -16.95 -8.33 -3.59
C GLY A 81 -16.84 -6.88 -3.15
N VAL A 82 -16.25 -6.61 -2.00
CA VAL A 82 -16.02 -5.25 -1.52
C VAL A 82 -14.62 -4.78 -1.94
N ASP A 83 -14.56 -3.60 -2.55
CA ASP A 83 -13.30 -2.95 -2.89
C ASP A 83 -12.91 -2.00 -1.74
N PHE A 84 -11.89 -2.37 -0.98
CA PHE A 84 -11.40 -1.58 0.14
C PHE A 84 -10.37 -0.52 -0.24
N SER A 85 -9.93 -0.48 -1.50
CA SER A 85 -8.83 0.42 -1.89
C SER A 85 -9.15 1.88 -1.63
N GLU A 86 -10.36 2.33 -1.95
CA GLU A 86 -10.77 3.71 -1.72
C GLU A 86 -10.87 4.03 -0.22
N TYR A 87 -11.45 3.12 0.56
CA TYR A 87 -11.57 3.31 2.01
C TYR A 87 -10.20 3.35 2.68
N ALA A 88 -9.30 2.49 2.26
CA ALA A 88 -7.93 2.46 2.78
C ALA A 88 -7.20 3.78 2.46
N ALA A 89 -7.31 4.26 1.24
CA ALA A 89 -6.70 5.53 0.84
C ALA A 89 -7.27 6.71 1.63
N ASN A 90 -8.59 6.74 1.81
CA ASN A 90 -9.25 7.80 2.58
C ASN A 90 -8.82 7.80 4.04
N ALA A 91 -8.69 6.62 4.65
CA ALA A 91 -8.22 6.48 6.02
C ALA A 91 -6.79 6.98 6.19
N ALA A 92 -5.90 6.62 5.27
CA ALA A 92 -4.50 7.07 5.30
C ALA A 92 -4.40 8.58 5.14
N ASN A 93 -5.15 9.16 4.21
CA ASN A 93 -5.18 10.60 3.98
C ASN A 93 -5.75 11.36 5.18
N PHE A 94 -6.75 10.82 5.84
CA PHE A 94 -7.32 11.42 7.05
C PHE A 94 -6.30 11.47 8.18
N LEU A 95 -5.54 10.39 8.39
CA LEU A 95 -4.47 10.38 9.38
C LEU A 95 -3.39 11.41 9.06
N LYS A 96 -3.05 11.56 7.78
CA LYS A 96 -2.08 12.56 7.33
C LYS A 96 -2.56 13.97 7.68
N GLU A 97 -3.83 14.28 7.41
CA GLU A 97 -4.42 15.58 7.75
C GLU A 97 -4.35 15.87 9.25
N ILE A 98 -4.69 14.88 10.07
CA ILE A 98 -4.62 15.02 11.53
C ILE A 98 -3.19 15.30 11.98
N ALA A 99 -2.22 14.56 11.47
CA ALA A 99 -0.82 14.74 11.82
C ALA A 99 -0.32 16.13 11.42
N GLU A 100 -0.65 16.60 10.24
CA GLU A 100 -0.26 17.93 9.76
C GLU A 100 -0.91 19.03 10.59
N ARG A 101 -2.20 18.89 10.91
CA ARG A 101 -2.94 19.85 11.74
C ARG A 101 -2.34 19.98 13.13
N ASP A 102 -1.89 18.88 13.71
CA ASP A 102 -1.28 18.86 15.04
C ASP A 102 0.19 19.26 15.03
N GLY A 103 0.73 19.67 13.88
CA GLY A 103 2.11 20.11 13.75
C GLY A 103 3.13 19.00 13.78
N LYS A 104 2.74 17.82 13.37
CA LYS A 104 3.59 16.62 13.43
C LYS A 104 4.08 16.16 12.06
#